data_27dd42eea3d5d8ebd7fced6cb82283de
#
_entry.id   27dd42eea3d5d8ebd7fced6cb82283de
#
_cell.length_a   1.000
_cell.length_b   1.000
_cell.length_c   1.000
_cell.angle_alpha   90.00
_cell.angle_beta   90.00
_cell.angle_gamma   90.00
#
_symmetry.space_group_name_H-M   'P 1'
#
loop_
_entity.id
_entity.type
_entity.pdbx_description
1 polymer ?
#
loop_
_entity_poly.entity_id
_entity_poly.type
_entity_poly.pdbx_seq_one_letter_code
_entity_poly.pdbx_strand_id
1 'polypeptide(L)'
;PDLPELVSSLVSKGNLEATTEPREAAARASIHVVIVPTPITDKNEPDLSILDAVVEDIGRGLDPGDLVLIECTVPPQTTERRVLPALEEVSGLSRDAFGLAFCPERTSSGRALKDIRGAYPKVVGGVDDESTQAARAIYEELNSEGVLPVSDATTAEAVKVFEGLYRDVNIGLANEL
;
A
#
# COMPACT_ATOMS: atom_id res chain seq x y z
N PRO A 1 15.07 -10.75 -15.68
CA PRO A 1 16.29 -11.51 -15.50
C PRO A 1 16.79 -11.35 -14.08
N ASP A 2 17.51 -12.32 -13.52
CA ASP A 2 18.18 -12.30 -12.22
C ASP A 2 17.31 -12.34 -10.95
N LEU A 3 15.97 -12.31 -11.07
CA LEU A 3 15.07 -12.34 -9.90
C LEU A 3 15.14 -13.70 -9.14
N PRO A 4 15.14 -14.85 -9.82
CA PRO A 4 15.26 -16.15 -9.13
C PRO A 4 16.56 -16.29 -8.32
N GLU A 5 17.69 -15.85 -8.87
CA GLU A 5 18.99 -15.86 -8.22
C GLU A 5 19.03 -14.92 -7.02
N LEU A 6 18.46 -13.71 -7.16
CA LEU A 6 18.35 -12.74 -6.08
C LEU A 6 17.49 -13.28 -4.94
N VAL A 7 16.32 -13.81 -5.22
CA VAL A 7 15.42 -14.42 -4.22
C VAL A 7 16.13 -15.57 -3.52
N SER A 8 16.74 -16.49 -4.26
CA SER A 8 17.49 -17.63 -3.68
C SER A 8 18.61 -17.15 -2.75
N SER A 9 19.36 -16.13 -3.16
CA SER A 9 20.44 -15.55 -2.33
C SER A 9 19.90 -14.91 -1.04
N LEU A 10 18.78 -14.16 -1.12
CA LEU A 10 18.21 -13.50 0.05
C LEU A 10 17.60 -14.50 1.04
N VAL A 11 16.92 -15.53 0.52
CA VAL A 11 16.36 -16.62 1.35
C VAL A 11 17.49 -17.39 2.04
N SER A 12 18.56 -17.75 1.31
CA SER A 12 19.69 -18.50 1.91
C SER A 12 20.45 -17.73 2.99
N LYS A 13 20.40 -16.38 2.95
CA LYS A 13 20.99 -15.49 3.96
C LYS A 13 20.05 -15.18 5.12
N GLY A 14 18.81 -15.65 5.08
CA GLY A 14 17.79 -15.30 6.07
C GLY A 14 17.26 -13.86 5.98
N ASN A 15 17.51 -13.16 4.87
CA ASN A 15 17.05 -11.78 4.65
C ASN A 15 15.68 -11.72 3.96
N LEU A 16 15.15 -12.84 3.52
CA LEU A 16 13.82 -12.96 2.93
C LEU A 16 13.19 -14.26 3.41
N GLU A 17 11.99 -14.15 3.93
CA GLU A 17 11.16 -15.27 4.37
C GLU A 17 9.77 -15.14 3.76
N ALA A 18 9.11 -16.25 3.46
CA ALA A 18 7.72 -16.31 3.07
C ALA A 18 6.96 -17.21 4.02
N THR A 19 5.77 -16.82 4.43
CA THR A 19 4.90 -17.59 5.31
C THR A 19 3.45 -17.50 4.85
N THR A 20 2.65 -18.51 5.20
CA THR A 20 1.20 -18.51 5.07
C THR A 20 0.50 -18.14 6.38
N GLU A 21 1.27 -17.75 7.40
CA GLU A 21 0.77 -17.35 8.72
C GLU A 21 0.88 -15.82 8.88
N PRO A 22 -0.09 -15.04 8.34
CA PRO A 22 0.02 -13.58 8.28
C PRO A 22 0.10 -12.91 9.65
N ARG A 23 -0.54 -13.47 10.67
CA ARG A 23 -0.48 -12.96 12.05
C ARG A 23 0.90 -13.06 12.66
N GLU A 24 1.59 -14.19 12.44
CA GLU A 24 2.97 -14.36 12.91
C GLU A 24 3.92 -13.43 12.16
N ALA A 25 3.70 -13.21 10.87
CA ALA A 25 4.45 -12.25 10.10
C ALA A 25 4.25 -10.82 10.63
N ALA A 26 3.00 -10.44 10.91
CA ALA A 26 2.66 -9.13 11.46
C ALA A 26 3.35 -8.89 12.81
N ALA A 27 3.25 -9.83 13.74
CA ALA A 27 3.86 -9.70 15.08
C ALA A 27 5.41 -9.64 15.07
N ARG A 28 6.07 -9.87 13.92
CA ARG A 28 7.54 -9.82 13.75
C ARG A 28 8.02 -8.63 12.94
N ALA A 29 7.11 -7.83 12.42
CA ALA A 29 7.41 -6.71 11.54
C ALA A 29 7.00 -5.40 12.18
N SER A 30 7.77 -4.34 11.95
CA SER A 30 7.42 -2.97 12.36
C SER A 30 6.93 -2.13 11.17
N ILE A 31 7.01 -2.64 9.95
CA ILE A 31 6.49 -2.00 8.74
C ILE A 31 5.68 -3.04 7.96
N HIS A 32 4.42 -2.74 7.75
CA HIS A 32 3.47 -3.62 7.06
C HIS A 32 3.07 -2.99 5.73
N VAL A 33 3.40 -3.63 4.61
CA VAL A 33 3.03 -3.15 3.27
C VAL A 33 1.93 -4.04 2.72
N VAL A 34 0.73 -3.49 2.55
CA VAL A 34 -0.46 -4.22 2.10
C VAL A 34 -0.63 -4.06 0.60
N ILE A 35 -0.38 -5.14 -0.14
CA ILE A 35 -0.51 -5.21 -1.60
C ILE A 35 -1.37 -6.42 -1.94
N VAL A 36 -2.68 -6.23 -1.90
CA VAL A 36 -3.65 -7.32 -2.13
C VAL A 36 -4.58 -6.99 -3.30
N PRO A 37 -5.15 -8.01 -3.97
CA PRO A 37 -6.17 -7.79 -4.98
C PRO A 37 -7.42 -7.12 -4.38
N THR A 38 -7.95 -6.13 -5.10
CA THR A 38 -9.20 -5.42 -4.76
C THR A 38 -10.11 -5.46 -6.00
N PRO A 39 -10.74 -6.62 -6.29
CA PRO A 39 -11.58 -6.79 -7.46
C PRO A 39 -12.89 -6.01 -7.34
N ILE A 40 -13.63 -5.98 -8.43
CA ILE A 40 -15.02 -5.51 -8.45
C ILE A 40 -15.96 -6.72 -8.53
N THR A 41 -17.10 -6.61 -7.87
CA THR A 41 -18.19 -7.60 -7.92
C THR A 41 -18.92 -7.57 -9.26
N ASP A 42 -19.80 -8.55 -9.50
CA ASP A 42 -20.70 -8.56 -10.67
C ASP A 42 -21.66 -7.34 -10.71
N LYS A 43 -21.80 -6.62 -9.59
CA LYS A 43 -22.60 -5.39 -9.48
C LYS A 43 -21.78 -4.13 -9.71
N ASN A 44 -20.51 -4.24 -10.11
CA ASN A 44 -19.54 -3.15 -10.24
C ASN A 44 -19.27 -2.40 -8.93
N GLU A 45 -19.35 -3.10 -7.80
CA GLU A 45 -18.98 -2.58 -6.48
C GLU A 45 -17.58 -3.08 -6.09
N PRO A 46 -16.76 -2.29 -5.38
CA PRO A 46 -15.46 -2.76 -4.88
C PRO A 46 -15.63 -3.93 -3.90
N ASP A 47 -14.89 -5.01 -4.12
CA ASP A 47 -14.77 -6.10 -3.14
C ASP A 47 -13.48 -5.91 -2.33
N LEU A 48 -13.64 -5.47 -1.09
CA LEU A 48 -12.55 -5.23 -0.15
C LEU A 48 -12.39 -6.37 0.88
N SER A 49 -13.05 -7.50 0.70
CA SER A 49 -13.03 -8.61 1.66
C SER A 49 -11.62 -9.15 1.94
N ILE A 50 -10.75 -9.20 0.91
CA ILE A 50 -9.35 -9.62 1.08
C ILE A 50 -8.57 -8.58 1.89
N LEU A 51 -8.79 -7.30 1.61
CA LEU A 51 -8.18 -6.21 2.39
C LEU A 51 -8.60 -6.28 3.86
N ASP A 52 -9.89 -6.47 4.13
CA ASP A 52 -10.41 -6.57 5.50
C ASP A 52 -9.75 -7.73 6.27
N ALA A 53 -9.63 -8.90 5.64
CA ALA A 53 -9.01 -10.06 6.27
C ALA A 53 -7.53 -9.81 6.61
N VAL A 54 -6.78 -9.17 5.70
CA VAL A 54 -5.37 -8.83 5.94
C VAL A 54 -5.22 -7.74 7.00
N VAL A 55 -6.09 -6.74 7.00
CA VAL A 55 -6.13 -5.70 8.05
C VAL A 55 -6.41 -6.30 9.42
N GLU A 56 -7.32 -7.27 9.51
CA GLU A 56 -7.59 -8.00 10.75
C GLU A 56 -6.36 -8.81 11.22
N ASP A 57 -5.68 -9.50 10.31
CA ASP A 57 -4.47 -10.26 10.65
C ASP A 57 -3.33 -9.34 11.11
N ILE A 58 -3.12 -8.19 10.45
CA ILE A 58 -2.14 -7.17 10.87
C ILE A 58 -2.52 -6.61 12.24
N GLY A 59 -3.78 -6.19 12.44
CA GLY A 59 -4.24 -5.63 13.70
C GLY A 59 -4.02 -6.54 14.90
N ARG A 60 -4.06 -7.86 14.71
CA ARG A 60 -3.78 -8.84 15.79
C ARG A 60 -2.30 -8.94 16.17
N GLY A 61 -1.40 -8.50 15.31
CA GLY A 61 0.05 -8.50 15.56
C GLY A 61 0.65 -7.10 15.65
N LEU A 62 -0.17 -6.04 15.60
CA LEU A 62 0.28 -4.66 15.56
C LEU A 62 0.76 -4.19 16.93
N ASP A 63 1.96 -3.67 16.99
CA ASP A 63 2.56 -3.08 18.20
C ASP A 63 2.63 -1.54 18.11
N PRO A 64 2.69 -0.84 19.25
CA PRO A 64 2.90 0.60 19.26
C PRO A 64 4.20 1.01 18.54
N GLY A 65 4.07 1.98 17.64
CA GLY A 65 5.19 2.46 16.80
C GLY A 65 5.30 1.80 15.44
N ASP A 66 4.48 0.79 15.16
CA ASP A 66 4.44 0.17 13.83
C ASP A 66 3.86 1.10 12.77
N LEU A 67 4.17 0.83 11.50
CA LEU A 67 3.67 1.58 10.35
C LEU A 67 2.95 0.65 9.37
N VAL A 68 1.72 0.98 9.02
CA VAL A 68 0.92 0.26 8.01
C VAL A 68 0.82 1.11 6.74
N LEU A 69 1.24 0.55 5.61
CA LEU A 69 1.23 1.18 4.29
C LEU A 69 0.26 0.44 3.37
N ILE A 70 -0.78 1.11 2.91
CA ILE A 70 -1.74 0.54 1.96
C ILE A 70 -1.34 0.95 0.55
N GLU A 71 -1.09 -0.03 -0.33
CA GLU A 71 -0.69 0.23 -1.72
C GLU A 71 -1.71 -0.26 -2.75
N CYS A 72 -2.68 -1.08 -2.35
CA CYS A 72 -3.71 -1.59 -3.24
C CYS A 72 -4.72 -0.50 -3.65
N THR A 73 -5.35 -0.65 -4.82
CA THR A 73 -6.34 0.31 -5.31
C THR A 73 -7.64 0.20 -4.51
N VAL A 74 -8.04 1.28 -3.87
CA VAL A 74 -9.27 1.35 -3.07
C VAL A 74 -10.06 2.62 -3.38
N PRO A 75 -11.36 2.67 -3.09
CA PRO A 75 -12.15 3.90 -3.13
C PRO A 75 -11.59 4.96 -2.16
N PRO A 76 -11.66 6.26 -2.51
CA PRO A 76 -11.30 7.33 -1.59
C PRO A 76 -12.02 7.22 -0.23
N GLN A 77 -11.31 7.52 0.85
CA GLN A 77 -11.71 7.40 2.26
C GLN A 77 -11.64 5.97 2.85
N THR A 78 -11.19 4.97 2.10
CA THR A 78 -11.07 3.60 2.61
C THR A 78 -10.06 3.52 3.76
N THR A 79 -8.89 4.14 3.61
CA THR A 79 -7.84 4.10 4.64
C THR A 79 -8.31 4.71 5.96
N GLU A 80 -8.95 5.88 5.91
CA GLU A 80 -9.37 6.60 7.11
C GLU A 80 -10.65 6.04 7.74
N ARG A 81 -11.62 5.59 6.91
CA ARG A 81 -12.96 5.22 7.41
C ARG A 81 -13.20 3.73 7.56
N ARG A 82 -12.31 2.91 6.99
CA ARG A 82 -12.43 1.45 7.06
C ARG A 82 -11.21 0.81 7.68
N VAL A 83 -10.02 1.08 7.15
CA VAL A 83 -8.78 0.44 7.63
C VAL A 83 -8.42 0.92 9.03
N LEU A 84 -8.37 2.24 9.26
CA LEU A 84 -8.01 2.80 10.56
C LEU A 84 -8.91 2.28 11.70
N PRO A 85 -10.26 2.39 11.63
CA PRO A 85 -11.11 1.86 12.70
C PRO A 85 -10.97 0.35 12.92
N ALA A 86 -10.75 -0.42 11.84
CA ALA A 86 -10.56 -1.87 11.96
C ALA A 86 -9.25 -2.22 12.67
N LEU A 87 -8.15 -1.49 12.38
CA LEU A 87 -6.88 -1.66 13.09
C LEU A 87 -7.01 -1.29 14.57
N GLU A 88 -7.67 -0.18 14.91
CA GLU A 88 -7.94 0.23 16.30
C GLU A 88 -8.76 -0.82 17.06
N GLU A 89 -9.83 -1.33 16.43
CA GLU A 89 -10.71 -2.33 17.05
C GLU A 89 -9.97 -3.65 17.32
N VAL A 90 -9.20 -4.13 16.36
CA VAL A 90 -8.55 -5.44 16.45
C VAL A 90 -7.31 -5.40 17.33
N SER A 91 -6.49 -4.36 17.23
CA SER A 91 -5.27 -4.22 18.04
C SER A 91 -5.53 -3.74 19.46
N GLY A 92 -6.62 -3.01 19.68
CA GLY A 92 -6.88 -2.29 20.93
C GLY A 92 -6.00 -1.05 21.12
N LEU A 93 -5.21 -0.68 20.11
CA LEU A 93 -4.37 0.51 20.13
C LEU A 93 -5.20 1.75 19.74
N SER A 94 -4.84 2.91 20.28
CA SER A 94 -5.39 4.17 19.81
C SER A 94 -4.71 4.60 18.50
N ARG A 95 -5.39 5.42 17.72
CA ARG A 95 -4.92 6.00 16.45
C ARG A 95 -3.47 6.54 16.52
N ASP A 96 -3.13 7.21 17.64
CA ASP A 96 -1.83 7.85 17.80
C ASP A 96 -0.70 6.87 18.18
N ALA A 97 -1.02 5.58 18.35
CA ALA A 97 -0.05 4.57 18.74
C ALA A 97 0.67 3.91 17.56
N PHE A 98 0.18 4.04 16.35
CA PHE A 98 0.76 3.46 15.14
C PHE A 98 0.59 4.39 13.93
N GLY A 99 1.46 4.24 12.92
CA GLY A 99 1.35 4.99 11.67
C GLY A 99 0.47 4.27 10.65
N LEU A 100 -0.30 5.03 9.86
CA LEU A 100 -1.09 4.50 8.74
C LEU A 100 -1.05 5.48 7.56
N ALA A 101 -0.66 4.99 6.38
CA ALA A 101 -0.63 5.81 5.16
C ALA A 101 -1.10 5.03 3.94
N PHE A 102 -1.61 5.76 2.95
CA PHE A 102 -1.88 5.26 1.62
C PHE A 102 -0.78 5.71 0.66
N CYS A 103 -0.20 4.74 -0.04
CA CYS A 103 0.98 4.94 -0.90
C CYS A 103 0.77 4.24 -2.24
N PRO A 104 -0.05 4.78 -3.16
CA PRO A 104 -0.51 4.08 -4.36
C PRO A 104 0.62 3.43 -5.16
N GLU A 105 0.44 2.16 -5.49
CA GLU A 105 1.25 1.47 -6.48
C GLU A 105 0.85 1.97 -7.88
N ARG A 106 1.83 2.38 -8.69
CA ARG A 106 1.63 3.00 -10.02
C ARG A 106 2.50 2.36 -11.09
N THR A 107 2.94 1.11 -10.88
CA THR A 107 3.82 0.40 -11.81
C THR A 107 3.08 -0.21 -12.98
N SER A 108 3.83 -0.49 -14.03
CA SER A 108 3.34 -1.20 -15.22
C SER A 108 3.98 -2.59 -15.31
N SER A 109 3.22 -3.58 -15.80
CA SER A 109 3.73 -4.92 -16.02
C SER A 109 5.01 -4.90 -16.88
N GLY A 110 6.03 -5.65 -16.43
CA GLY A 110 7.34 -5.73 -17.11
C GLY A 110 8.28 -4.55 -16.81
N ARG A 111 7.83 -3.52 -16.07
CA ARG A 111 8.63 -2.34 -15.72
C ARG A 111 8.65 -2.03 -14.23
N ALA A 112 8.06 -2.88 -13.39
CA ALA A 112 7.83 -2.62 -11.98
C ALA A 112 9.08 -2.11 -11.24
N LEU A 113 10.22 -2.77 -11.39
CA LEU A 113 11.46 -2.34 -10.73
C LEU A 113 11.91 -0.93 -11.14
N LYS A 114 11.81 -0.60 -12.44
CA LYS A 114 12.16 0.73 -12.97
C LYS A 114 11.19 1.79 -12.42
N ASP A 115 9.90 1.47 -12.43
CA ASP A 115 8.84 2.39 -12.02
C ASP A 115 8.93 2.66 -10.50
N ILE A 116 9.21 1.64 -9.67
CA ILE A 116 9.40 1.80 -8.22
C ILE A 116 10.64 2.63 -7.89
N ARG A 117 11.76 2.40 -8.61
CA ARG A 117 13.05 3.01 -8.29
C ARG A 117 13.23 4.44 -8.78
N GLY A 118 12.38 4.93 -9.69
CA GLY A 118 12.55 6.30 -10.13
C GLY A 118 12.06 6.61 -11.54
N ALA A 119 10.89 6.14 -11.94
CA ALA A 119 10.24 6.65 -13.15
C ALA A 119 9.43 7.93 -12.85
N TYR A 120 8.99 8.10 -11.63
CA TYR A 120 8.20 9.24 -11.12
C TYR A 120 8.21 9.24 -9.59
N PRO A 121 7.95 10.39 -8.93
CA PRO A 121 7.88 10.46 -7.48
C PRO A 121 6.80 9.52 -6.89
N LYS A 122 7.09 8.89 -5.76
CA LYS A 122 6.08 8.10 -5.02
C LYS A 122 5.09 9.04 -4.33
N VAL A 123 3.80 8.86 -4.57
CA VAL A 123 2.75 9.59 -3.85
C VAL A 123 2.57 8.96 -2.47
N VAL A 124 2.43 9.79 -1.45
CA VAL A 124 2.22 9.36 -0.06
C VAL A 124 1.24 10.29 0.62
N GLY A 125 0.22 9.73 1.28
CA GLY A 125 -0.71 10.45 2.14
C GLY A 125 -1.03 9.65 3.40
N GLY A 126 -0.70 10.18 4.57
CA GLY A 126 -0.99 9.56 5.85
C GLY A 126 -2.37 9.97 6.40
N VAL A 127 -2.82 9.25 7.42
CA VAL A 127 -4.00 9.64 8.21
C VAL A 127 -3.70 10.85 9.13
N ASP A 128 -2.40 11.16 9.27
CA ASP A 128 -1.84 12.33 9.96
C ASP A 128 -0.46 12.66 9.43
N ASP A 129 0.13 13.75 9.93
CA ASP A 129 1.44 14.24 9.49
C ASP A 129 2.57 13.27 9.86
N GLU A 130 2.52 12.60 11.01
CA GLU A 130 3.54 11.66 11.47
C GLU A 130 3.56 10.42 10.57
N SER A 131 2.40 9.87 10.25
CA SER A 131 2.24 8.78 9.29
C SER A 131 2.76 9.15 7.90
N THR A 132 2.48 10.38 7.45
CA THR A 132 2.98 10.89 6.17
C THR A 132 4.50 10.96 6.16
N GLN A 133 5.13 11.50 7.23
CA GLN A 133 6.57 11.62 7.33
C GLN A 133 7.26 10.25 7.46
N ALA A 134 6.70 9.33 8.22
CA ALA A 134 7.22 7.98 8.36
C ALA A 134 7.20 7.22 7.02
N ALA A 135 6.08 7.25 6.30
CA ALA A 135 5.97 6.66 4.97
C ALA A 135 6.90 7.33 3.97
N ARG A 136 7.01 8.66 4.00
CA ARG A 136 7.94 9.42 3.17
C ARG A 136 9.37 8.95 3.36
N ALA A 137 9.84 8.81 4.60
CA ALA A 137 11.21 8.39 4.90
C ALA A 137 11.53 7.01 4.29
N ILE A 138 10.58 6.06 4.31
CA ILE A 138 10.75 4.75 3.69
C ILE A 138 10.92 4.86 2.17
N TYR A 139 10.05 5.63 1.50
CA TYR A 139 10.07 5.68 0.03
C TYR A 139 11.17 6.60 -0.53
N GLU A 140 11.70 7.55 0.22
CA GLU A 140 12.88 8.34 -0.17
C GLU A 140 14.13 7.46 -0.31
N GLU A 141 14.25 6.40 0.48
CA GLU A 141 15.34 5.41 0.34
C GLU A 141 15.18 4.51 -0.90
N LEU A 142 13.96 4.34 -1.41
CA LEU A 142 13.65 3.41 -2.49
C LEU A 142 13.54 4.08 -3.86
N ASN A 143 13.13 5.35 -3.91
CA ASN A 143 12.76 6.05 -5.13
C ASN A 143 13.68 7.28 -5.38
N SER A 144 14.46 7.23 -6.47
CA SER A 144 15.41 8.29 -6.83
C SER A 144 14.77 9.62 -7.28
N GLU A 145 13.50 9.59 -7.72
CA GLU A 145 12.73 10.80 -8.06
C GLU A 145 12.06 11.42 -6.83
N GLY A 146 12.25 10.78 -5.65
CA GLY A 146 11.75 11.26 -4.39
C GLY A 146 10.28 10.92 -4.12
N VAL A 147 9.69 11.63 -3.18
CA VAL A 147 8.33 11.42 -2.70
C VAL A 147 7.51 12.69 -2.87
N LEU A 148 6.27 12.55 -3.29
CA LEU A 148 5.27 13.60 -3.35
C LEU A 148 4.27 13.39 -2.21
N PRO A 149 4.47 14.05 -1.06
CA PRO A 149 3.47 14.00 0.00
C PRO A 149 2.23 14.80 -0.42
N VAL A 150 1.07 14.25 -0.12
CA VAL A 150 -0.23 14.92 -0.31
C VAL A 150 -0.90 15.16 1.04
N SER A 151 -2.02 15.90 1.05
CA SER A 151 -2.66 16.38 2.28
C SER A 151 -3.07 15.29 3.25
N ASP A 152 -3.50 14.13 2.73
CA ASP A 152 -4.09 13.03 3.49
C ASP A 152 -4.17 11.74 2.68
N ALA A 153 -4.53 10.64 3.33
CA ALA A 153 -4.70 9.33 2.70
C ALA A 153 -5.80 9.35 1.63
N THR A 154 -6.91 10.05 1.87
CA THR A 154 -8.01 10.20 0.92
C THR A 154 -7.55 10.85 -0.39
N THR A 155 -6.71 11.87 -0.31
CA THR A 155 -6.14 12.53 -1.50
C THR A 155 -5.22 11.58 -2.26
N ALA A 156 -4.37 10.80 -1.56
CA ALA A 156 -3.51 9.81 -2.20
C ALA A 156 -4.31 8.69 -2.90
N GLU A 157 -5.40 8.23 -2.30
CA GLU A 157 -6.36 7.28 -2.91
C GLU A 157 -7.01 7.87 -4.17
N ALA A 158 -7.45 9.13 -4.10
CA ALA A 158 -8.06 9.83 -5.23
C ALA A 158 -7.08 9.97 -6.41
N VAL A 159 -5.80 10.25 -6.17
CA VAL A 159 -4.76 10.30 -7.21
C VAL A 159 -4.73 8.99 -8.01
N LYS A 160 -4.74 7.84 -7.32
CA LYS A 160 -4.73 6.53 -7.99
C LYS A 160 -5.94 6.31 -8.88
N VAL A 161 -7.13 6.64 -8.37
CA VAL A 161 -8.39 6.48 -9.11
C VAL A 161 -8.44 7.41 -10.32
N PHE A 162 -8.06 8.67 -10.16
CA PHE A 162 -8.09 9.66 -11.24
C PHE A 162 -7.05 9.37 -12.34
N GLU A 163 -5.86 8.87 -12.00
CA GLU A 163 -4.91 8.40 -13.01
C GLU A 163 -5.48 7.24 -13.84
N GLY A 164 -6.17 6.31 -13.19
CA GLY A 164 -6.87 5.21 -13.86
C GLY A 164 -7.95 5.71 -14.81
N LEU A 165 -8.83 6.59 -14.32
CA LEU A 165 -9.91 7.19 -15.11
C LEU A 165 -9.37 7.99 -16.30
N TYR A 166 -8.36 8.84 -16.09
CA TYR A 166 -7.74 9.61 -17.16
C TYR A 166 -7.20 8.69 -18.27
N ARG A 167 -6.49 7.63 -17.91
CA ARG A 167 -5.95 6.65 -18.86
C ARG A 167 -7.06 5.93 -19.61
N ASP A 168 -8.10 5.49 -18.94
CA ASP A 168 -9.23 4.75 -19.52
C ASP A 168 -9.97 5.59 -20.55
N VAL A 169 -10.31 6.84 -20.22
CA VAL A 169 -10.95 7.78 -21.14
C VAL A 169 -10.09 8.05 -22.38
N ASN A 170 -8.77 8.22 -22.22
CA ASN A 170 -7.88 8.46 -23.37
C ASN A 170 -7.73 7.21 -24.27
N ILE A 171 -7.69 6.01 -23.69
CA ILE A 171 -7.68 4.76 -24.45
C ILE A 171 -9.01 4.59 -25.19
N GLY A 172 -10.14 4.83 -24.52
CA GLY A 172 -11.46 4.77 -25.14
C GLY A 172 -11.56 5.74 -26.33
N LEU A 173 -11.16 7.00 -26.14
CA LEU A 173 -11.14 8.00 -27.21
C LEU A 173 -10.26 7.58 -28.39
N ALA A 174 -9.05 7.05 -28.13
CA ALA A 174 -8.15 6.61 -29.20
C ALA A 174 -8.69 5.40 -29.98
N ASN A 175 -9.52 4.58 -29.37
CA ASN A 175 -10.15 3.44 -30.03
C ASN A 175 -11.35 3.84 -30.91
N GLU A 176 -11.99 4.99 -30.64
CA GLU A 176 -13.12 5.52 -31.41
C GLU A 176 -12.65 6.33 -32.64
N LEU A 177 -11.41 6.81 -32.69
CA LEU A 177 -10.82 7.58 -33.79
C LEU A 177 -10.11 6.69 -34.81
#